data_33c17afbfe9cf352c603b268db11612f
#
_entry.id   33c17afbfe9cf352c603b268db11612f
#
_cell.length_a   1.000
_cell.length_b   1.000
_cell.length_c   1.000
_cell.angle_alpha   90.00
_cell.angle_beta   90.00
_cell.angle_gamma   90.00
#
_symmetry.space_group_name_H-M   'P 1'
#
loop_
_entity.id
_entity.type
_entity.pdbx_description
1 polymer ?
#
loop_
_entity_poly.entity_id
_entity_poly.type
_entity_poly.pdbx_seq_one_letter_code
_entity_poly.pdbx_strand_id
1 'polypeptide(L)'
;EVAMMDMNGDGFPDIIAGGTIQYTNSQGGLSGEIYKGIGANNSDNASEAWGYGGNPVASVSQITNLAKGVKQSLSNVQTEWQAQFSITGSAPKNTDEAVESFIDINGDGLPDKILSGKKVRLNLGYAFTEPIDWELDRIQGGKSLSYDIGASGGANQGFGEIKEKQINKASGSFSAGFGIVTSESEEEYNLIDINSDGLPDKVWKDGDGITVALNTGNGFDEPISWKGVNALSESASTSESANAAFTLTINIPVISIKISTNPGASTSHSINRPTYSLQDVDGDGYLDIVESEKESELKVTRSAIGRTNMLKSVTNSLGGTFTLDYAHTTPTYGLPGGKWVMSALIVDDGI
;
A
#
# COMPACT_ATOMS: atom_id res chain seq x y z
N GLU A 1 15.09 2.49 11.49
CA GLU A 1 13.66 2.37 11.75
C GLU A 1 13.44 2.18 13.25
N VAL A 2 12.40 2.78 13.80
CA VAL A 2 12.01 2.63 15.21
C VAL A 2 10.60 2.08 15.24
N ALA A 3 10.39 0.99 15.97
CA ALA A 3 9.07 0.41 16.19
C ALA A 3 8.77 0.38 17.69
N MET A 4 7.50 0.33 18.03
CA MET A 4 7.01 0.18 19.40
C MET A 4 6.04 -0.98 19.45
N MET A 5 6.31 -1.98 20.26
CA MET A 5 5.45 -3.13 20.51
C MET A 5 5.80 -3.76 21.87
N ASP A 6 4.85 -4.40 22.50
CA ASP A 6 5.03 -5.10 23.76
C ASP A 6 5.81 -6.39 23.51
N MET A 7 7.09 -6.39 23.86
CA MET A 7 8.02 -7.49 23.59
C MET A 7 8.13 -8.49 24.75
N ASN A 8 7.65 -8.14 25.93
CA ASN A 8 7.74 -8.96 27.13
C ASN A 8 6.37 -9.37 27.70
N GLY A 9 5.27 -8.94 27.08
CA GLY A 9 3.90 -9.28 27.49
C GLY A 9 3.42 -8.57 28.74
N ASP A 10 4.03 -7.42 29.10
CA ASP A 10 3.65 -6.68 30.31
C ASP A 10 2.55 -5.63 30.07
N GLY A 11 2.09 -5.49 28.82
CA GLY A 11 1.06 -4.55 28.41
C GLY A 11 1.57 -3.14 28.10
N PHE A 12 2.87 -2.87 28.17
CA PHE A 12 3.50 -1.61 27.83
C PHE A 12 4.34 -1.76 26.56
N PRO A 13 4.25 -0.82 25.59
CA PRO A 13 5.03 -0.92 24.37
C PRO A 13 6.51 -0.63 24.63
N ASP A 14 7.38 -1.52 24.19
CA ASP A 14 8.83 -1.39 24.23
C ASP A 14 9.35 -0.73 22.97
N ILE A 15 10.56 -0.16 23.02
CA ILE A 15 11.20 0.50 21.89
C ILE A 15 12.17 -0.47 21.20
N ILE A 16 11.94 -0.67 19.91
CA ILE A 16 12.82 -1.45 19.04
C ILE A 16 13.52 -0.49 18.09
N ALA A 17 14.84 -0.41 18.18
CA ALA A 17 15.63 0.48 17.35
C ALA A 17 17.02 -0.10 17.07
N GLY A 18 17.44 -0.09 15.80
CA GLY A 18 18.81 -0.47 15.41
C GLY A 18 19.23 -1.88 15.86
N GLY A 19 18.29 -2.81 15.93
CA GLY A 19 18.54 -4.19 16.37
C GLY A 19 18.66 -4.36 17.89
N THR A 20 18.10 -3.43 18.65
CA THR A 20 18.03 -3.47 20.12
C THR A 20 16.59 -3.30 20.58
N ILE A 21 16.23 -3.94 21.69
CA ILE A 21 14.99 -3.66 22.44
C ILE A 21 15.35 -2.93 23.72
N GLN A 22 14.66 -1.85 23.98
CA GLN A 22 14.67 -1.17 25.28
C GLN A 22 13.30 -1.28 25.90
N TYR A 23 13.21 -2.00 27.02
CA TYR A 23 11.95 -2.25 27.69
C TYR A 23 11.39 -1.00 28.37
N THR A 24 10.08 -0.89 28.38
CA THR A 24 9.34 0.11 29.15
C THR A 24 9.01 -0.46 30.53
N ASN A 25 8.96 0.36 31.53
CA ASN A 25 8.55 -0.03 32.87
C ASN A 25 7.08 0.32 33.14
N SER A 26 6.48 -0.26 34.15
CA SER A 26 5.08 -0.05 34.54
C SER A 26 4.72 1.40 34.93
N GLN A 27 5.67 2.29 35.00
CA GLN A 27 5.48 3.74 35.25
C GLN A 27 5.54 4.56 33.96
N GLY A 28 5.70 3.92 32.80
CA GLY A 28 5.79 4.55 31.48
C GLY A 28 7.17 5.13 31.16
N GLY A 29 8.18 4.85 31.98
CA GLY A 29 9.58 5.21 31.71
C GLY A 29 10.34 4.06 31.07
N LEU A 30 11.46 4.37 30.39
CA LEU A 30 12.35 3.35 29.84
C LEU A 30 13.14 2.67 30.95
N SER A 31 13.25 1.36 30.88
CA SER A 31 14.15 0.59 31.76
C SER A 31 15.60 0.80 31.33
N GLY A 32 16.53 0.57 32.25
CA GLY A 32 17.95 0.56 31.91
C GLY A 32 18.41 -0.70 31.17
N GLU A 33 17.54 -1.67 30.99
CA GLU A 33 17.85 -2.95 30.34
C GLU A 33 17.67 -2.84 28.83
N ILE A 34 18.67 -3.29 28.09
CA ILE A 34 18.68 -3.27 26.63
C ILE A 34 19.07 -4.67 26.14
N TYR A 35 18.16 -5.31 25.40
CA TYR A 35 18.47 -6.52 24.66
C TYR A 35 19.12 -6.18 23.31
N LYS A 36 20.21 -6.85 22.92
CA LYS A 36 20.98 -6.59 21.71
C LYS A 36 20.99 -7.80 20.77
N GLY A 37 21.11 -7.55 19.46
CA GLY A 37 21.36 -8.61 18.48
C GLY A 37 20.13 -9.20 17.82
N ILE A 38 18.99 -8.47 17.81
CA ILE A 38 17.75 -8.95 17.18
C ILE A 38 17.75 -8.76 15.66
N GLY A 39 18.55 -7.82 15.14
CA GLY A 39 18.48 -7.37 13.77
C GLY A 39 17.37 -6.31 13.55
N ALA A 40 17.44 -5.59 12.46
CA ALA A 40 16.39 -4.65 12.02
C ALA A 40 15.35 -5.37 11.16
N ASN A 41 14.19 -4.75 10.94
CA ASN A 41 13.25 -5.18 9.90
C ASN A 41 13.88 -4.89 8.53
N ASN A 42 13.69 -5.79 7.58
CA ASN A 42 14.18 -5.64 6.22
C ASN A 42 13.04 -5.82 5.21
N SER A 43 12.97 -4.91 4.24
CA SER A 43 12.06 -4.99 3.12
C SER A 43 12.84 -4.77 1.84
N ASP A 44 12.63 -5.62 0.87
CA ASP A 44 13.22 -5.51 -0.47
C ASP A 44 12.19 -4.91 -1.42
N ASN A 45 12.58 -3.80 -2.07
CA ASN A 45 11.75 -3.11 -3.04
C ASN A 45 12.45 -3.15 -4.40
N ALA A 46 11.82 -3.77 -5.38
CA ALA A 46 12.27 -3.74 -6.75
C ALA A 46 11.34 -2.89 -7.61
N SER A 47 11.88 -1.90 -8.33
CA SER A 47 11.12 -1.08 -9.26
C SER A 47 11.67 -1.21 -10.66
N GLU A 48 10.84 -1.60 -11.61
CA GLU A 48 11.09 -1.51 -13.04
C GLU A 48 10.26 -0.37 -13.64
N ALA A 49 10.92 0.67 -14.16
CA ALA A 49 10.26 1.79 -14.78
C ALA A 49 10.48 1.76 -16.30
N TRP A 50 9.41 1.69 -17.06
CA TRP A 50 9.40 1.92 -18.51
C TRP A 50 8.92 3.35 -18.77
N GLY A 51 9.83 4.23 -19.16
CA GLY A 51 9.49 5.61 -19.50
C GLY A 51 9.49 5.80 -21.03
N TYR A 52 8.40 6.32 -21.56
CA TYR A 52 8.34 6.83 -22.93
C TYR A 52 8.29 8.36 -22.84
N GLY A 53 9.43 9.01 -23.08
CA GLY A 53 9.52 10.47 -23.21
C GLY A 53 9.82 10.84 -24.65
N GLY A 54 8.87 11.36 -25.37
CA GLY A 54 9.07 11.99 -26.68
C GLY A 54 8.76 13.46 -26.54
N ASN A 55 9.76 14.33 -26.77
CA ASN A 55 9.54 15.73 -27.07
C ASN A 55 9.51 15.89 -28.60
N PRO A 56 8.37 15.72 -29.26
CA PRO A 56 8.28 16.17 -30.66
C PRO A 56 8.27 17.70 -30.61
N VAL A 57 9.41 18.30 -30.83
CA VAL A 57 9.47 19.71 -31.20
C VAL A 57 8.83 19.78 -32.60
N ALA A 58 7.52 19.96 -32.66
CA ALA A 58 6.86 20.32 -33.88
C ALA A 58 7.33 21.75 -34.21
N SER A 59 8.29 21.86 -35.12
CA SER A 59 8.67 23.15 -35.68
C SER A 59 7.45 23.76 -36.37
N VAL A 60 7.04 24.90 -35.86
CA VAL A 60 5.77 25.59 -36.14
C VAL A 60 5.66 26.17 -37.56
N SER A 61 6.23 25.54 -38.54
CA SER A 61 5.94 25.91 -39.95
C SER A 61 4.48 25.62 -40.37
N GLN A 62 3.76 24.73 -39.64
CA GLN A 62 2.36 24.46 -39.97
C GLN A 62 1.35 25.36 -39.22
N ILE A 63 1.69 25.88 -38.01
CA ILE A 63 0.84 26.84 -37.31
C ILE A 63 0.93 28.25 -37.91
N THR A 64 1.99 28.56 -38.64
CA THR A 64 2.10 29.83 -39.38
C THR A 64 1.03 30.03 -40.43
N ASN A 65 0.39 28.98 -40.91
CA ASN A 65 -0.71 29.13 -41.88
C ASN A 65 -2.04 29.56 -41.24
N LEU A 66 -2.26 29.24 -39.96
CA LEU A 66 -3.41 29.74 -39.18
C LEU A 66 -3.19 31.22 -38.77
N ALA A 67 -1.95 31.61 -38.51
CA ALA A 67 -1.59 32.98 -38.12
C ALA A 67 -1.47 33.95 -39.31
N LYS A 68 -1.46 33.48 -40.54
CA LYS A 68 -1.41 34.35 -41.74
C LYS A 68 -2.64 35.25 -41.89
N GLY A 69 -3.80 34.84 -41.34
CA GLY A 69 -5.00 35.71 -41.31
C GLY A 69 -4.88 36.90 -40.37
N VAL A 70 -4.02 36.84 -39.35
CA VAL A 70 -3.81 37.91 -38.35
C VAL A 70 -2.60 38.81 -38.75
N LYS A 71 -1.73 38.33 -39.62
CA LYS A 71 -0.51 39.03 -40.07
C LYS A 71 -0.75 40.28 -40.90
N GLN A 72 -1.93 40.44 -41.47
CA GLN A 72 -2.23 41.55 -42.38
C GLN A 72 -2.54 42.89 -41.67
N SER A 73 -2.74 42.89 -40.35
CA SER A 73 -3.01 44.11 -39.59
C SER A 73 -1.84 44.69 -38.80
N LEU A 74 -0.69 43.97 -38.71
CA LEU A 74 0.45 44.37 -37.89
C LEU A 74 1.74 44.30 -38.70
N SER A 75 1.84 45.11 -39.75
CA SER A 75 2.93 45.04 -40.75
C SER A 75 4.31 45.48 -40.25
N ASN A 76 4.51 45.83 -38.98
CA ASN A 76 5.79 46.31 -38.46
C ASN A 76 6.33 45.62 -37.20
N VAL A 77 5.72 44.51 -36.76
CA VAL A 77 6.19 43.76 -35.61
C VAL A 77 6.62 42.36 -36.06
N GLN A 78 7.90 42.07 -35.98
CA GLN A 78 8.39 40.68 -36.14
C GLN A 78 8.01 39.89 -34.90
N THR A 79 7.01 39.04 -35.03
CA THR A 79 6.54 38.12 -34.02
C THR A 79 7.04 36.73 -34.34
N GLU A 80 7.91 36.18 -33.50
CA GLU A 80 8.28 34.77 -33.55
C GLU A 80 7.44 34.02 -32.55
N TRP A 81 6.60 33.12 -33.05
CA TRP A 81 5.88 32.18 -32.21
C TRP A 81 6.63 30.85 -32.17
N GLN A 82 6.94 30.39 -31.00
CA GLN A 82 7.43 29.03 -30.75
C GLN A 82 6.40 28.28 -29.90
N ALA A 83 5.84 27.25 -30.46
CA ALA A 83 4.99 26.33 -29.71
C ALA A 83 5.75 25.04 -29.44
N GLN A 84 5.72 24.62 -28.20
CA GLN A 84 6.26 23.33 -27.77
C GLN A 84 5.08 22.46 -27.29
N PHE A 85 5.08 21.23 -27.73
CA PHE A 85 4.13 20.23 -27.25
C PHE A 85 4.93 19.02 -26.83
N SER A 86 4.64 18.52 -25.62
CA SER A 86 5.24 17.30 -25.11
C SER A 86 4.17 16.32 -24.65
N ILE A 87 4.35 15.06 -24.97
CA ILE A 87 3.58 13.97 -24.45
C ILE A 87 4.55 13.11 -23.64
N THR A 88 4.18 12.82 -22.41
CA THR A 88 4.93 11.92 -21.52
C THR A 88 4.05 10.75 -21.16
N GLY A 89 4.63 9.58 -21.12
CA GLY A 89 3.97 8.38 -20.62
C GLY A 89 4.99 7.54 -19.88
N SER A 90 4.60 6.98 -18.75
CA SER A 90 5.40 6.02 -18.00
C SER A 90 4.53 4.89 -17.46
N ALA A 91 5.09 3.71 -17.34
CA ALA A 91 4.43 2.55 -16.77
C ALA A 91 5.38 1.87 -15.76
N PRO A 92 5.61 2.47 -14.59
CA PRO A 92 6.40 1.83 -13.56
C PRO A 92 5.65 0.62 -12.97
N LYS A 93 6.38 -0.46 -12.78
CA LYS A 93 5.95 -1.63 -12.04
C LYS A 93 6.83 -1.75 -10.81
N ASN A 94 6.21 -1.81 -9.66
CA ASN A 94 6.91 -2.01 -8.38
C ASN A 94 6.52 -3.35 -7.79
N THR A 95 7.49 -4.00 -7.17
CA THR A 95 7.29 -5.17 -6.32
C THR A 95 7.85 -4.85 -4.95
N ASP A 96 7.04 -5.05 -3.93
CA ASP A 96 7.40 -4.83 -2.54
C ASP A 96 7.38 -6.18 -1.82
N GLU A 97 8.41 -6.48 -1.04
CA GLU A 97 8.52 -7.72 -0.30
C GLU A 97 9.08 -7.45 1.09
N ALA A 98 8.37 -7.88 2.14
CA ALA A 98 8.86 -7.88 3.50
C ALA A 98 9.36 -9.28 3.86
N VAL A 99 10.62 -9.38 4.24
CA VAL A 99 11.30 -10.65 4.53
C VAL A 99 11.70 -10.81 5.99
N GLU A 100 11.74 -9.72 6.74
CA GLU A 100 12.07 -9.71 8.17
C GLU A 100 11.11 -8.80 8.93
N SER A 101 10.50 -9.29 10.00
CA SER A 101 9.57 -8.52 10.83
C SER A 101 9.40 -9.17 12.19
N PHE A 102 8.57 -8.54 13.03
CA PHE A 102 8.10 -9.10 14.29
C PHE A 102 6.62 -9.48 14.16
N ILE A 103 6.31 -10.75 14.41
CA ILE A 103 4.95 -11.30 14.32
C ILE A 103 4.85 -12.38 15.40
N ASP A 104 3.77 -12.41 16.14
CA ASP A 104 3.42 -13.55 17.00
C ASP A 104 3.03 -14.74 16.12
N ILE A 105 4.03 -15.58 15.77
CA ILE A 105 3.83 -16.69 14.82
C ILE A 105 3.32 -17.94 15.48
N ASN A 106 3.54 -18.10 16.79
CA ASN A 106 3.16 -19.28 17.55
C ASN A 106 1.91 -19.07 18.42
N GLY A 107 1.35 -17.84 18.45
CA GLY A 107 0.13 -17.52 19.18
C GLY A 107 0.29 -17.42 20.70
N ASP A 108 1.50 -17.19 21.19
CA ASP A 108 1.75 -17.07 22.63
C ASP A 108 1.55 -15.65 23.19
N GLY A 109 1.25 -14.69 22.32
CA GLY A 109 1.02 -13.28 22.65
C GLY A 109 2.28 -12.43 22.62
N LEU A 110 3.44 -12.99 22.30
CA LEU A 110 4.70 -12.27 22.19
C LEU A 110 5.16 -12.16 20.73
N PRO A 111 5.62 -10.99 20.28
CA PRO A 111 6.11 -10.84 18.91
C PRO A 111 7.41 -11.61 18.69
N ASP A 112 7.39 -12.62 17.83
CA ASP A 112 8.55 -13.41 17.41
C ASP A 112 9.30 -12.70 16.29
N LYS A 113 10.61 -12.92 16.18
CA LYS A 113 11.43 -12.38 15.09
C LYS A 113 11.46 -13.33 13.91
N ILE A 114 10.82 -12.93 12.82
CA ILE A 114 10.95 -13.57 11.52
C ILE A 114 12.27 -13.12 10.88
N LEU A 115 13.07 -14.07 10.39
CA LEU A 115 14.34 -13.82 9.72
C LEU A 115 14.25 -14.21 8.25
N SER A 116 15.07 -13.58 7.42
CA SER A 116 15.30 -14.07 6.06
C SER A 116 15.80 -15.51 6.05
N GLY A 117 15.45 -16.27 5.01
CA GLY A 117 15.92 -17.66 4.86
C GLY A 117 15.12 -18.69 5.66
N LYS A 118 13.82 -18.47 5.81
CA LYS A 118 12.87 -19.45 6.38
C LYS A 118 13.02 -19.73 7.89
N LYS A 119 13.55 -18.78 8.63
CA LYS A 119 13.88 -18.98 10.05
C LYS A 119 13.12 -18.01 10.94
N VAL A 120 12.79 -18.49 12.12
CA VAL A 120 12.13 -17.73 13.19
C VAL A 120 12.94 -17.85 14.46
N ARG A 121 12.99 -16.78 15.24
CA ARG A 121 13.45 -16.80 16.64
C ARG A 121 12.25 -16.50 17.52
N LEU A 122 11.83 -17.48 18.29
CA LEU A 122 10.70 -17.31 19.22
C LEU A 122 11.10 -16.39 20.37
N ASN A 123 10.20 -15.51 20.73
CA ASN A 123 10.34 -14.61 21.86
C ASN A 123 9.90 -15.33 23.14
N LEU A 124 10.73 -15.33 24.15
CA LEU A 124 10.46 -15.94 25.45
C LEU A 124 10.10 -14.91 26.53
N GLY A 125 9.85 -13.65 26.12
CA GLY A 125 9.59 -12.51 27.02
C GLY A 125 10.83 -11.89 27.65
N TYR A 126 11.95 -12.62 27.69
CA TYR A 126 13.24 -12.16 28.26
C TYR A 126 14.43 -12.45 27.35
N ALA A 127 14.26 -13.25 26.33
CA ALA A 127 15.28 -13.65 25.37
C ALA A 127 14.62 -14.22 24.11
N PHE A 128 15.39 -14.37 23.04
CA PHE A 128 14.97 -15.07 21.84
C PHE A 128 15.66 -16.42 21.72
N THR A 129 14.97 -17.40 21.17
CA THR A 129 15.54 -18.71 20.86
C THR A 129 16.65 -18.60 19.80
N GLU A 130 17.44 -19.65 19.64
CA GLU A 130 18.24 -19.83 18.42
C GLU A 130 17.30 -19.93 17.21
N PRO A 131 17.75 -19.54 16.00
CA PRO A 131 16.91 -19.60 14.81
C PRO A 131 16.46 -21.02 14.50
N ILE A 132 15.16 -21.22 14.39
CA ILE A 132 14.49 -22.47 14.02
C ILE A 132 13.90 -22.37 12.62
N ASP A 133 13.80 -23.48 11.89
CA ASP A 133 13.18 -23.52 10.57
C ASP A 133 11.65 -23.47 10.72
N TRP A 134 11.00 -22.57 9.97
CA TRP A 134 9.54 -22.39 9.99
C TRP A 134 8.93 -22.41 8.58
N GLU A 135 9.73 -22.71 7.57
CA GLU A 135 9.33 -22.76 6.14
C GLU A 135 8.65 -21.47 5.62
N LEU A 136 9.09 -20.33 6.11
CA LEU A 136 8.56 -19.01 5.82
C LEU A 136 9.48 -18.30 4.81
N ASP A 137 9.07 -18.24 3.54
CA ASP A 137 9.89 -17.62 2.49
C ASP A 137 9.87 -16.08 2.58
N ARG A 138 8.71 -15.51 2.92
CA ARG A 138 8.46 -14.06 3.06
C ARG A 138 7.28 -13.83 4.01
N ILE A 139 7.07 -12.59 4.40
CA ILE A 139 6.01 -12.19 5.34
C ILE A 139 4.84 -11.56 4.58
N GLN A 140 5.17 -10.65 3.69
CA GLN A 140 4.22 -9.92 2.85
C GLN A 140 4.87 -9.60 1.52
N GLY A 141 4.11 -9.60 0.46
CA GLY A 141 4.57 -9.20 -0.85
C GLY A 141 3.41 -8.83 -1.76
N GLY A 142 3.66 -7.84 -2.61
CA GLY A 142 2.67 -7.32 -3.52
C GLY A 142 3.27 -6.73 -4.79
N LYS A 143 2.42 -6.42 -5.74
CA LYS A 143 2.75 -5.75 -6.99
C LYS A 143 1.94 -4.49 -7.13
N SER A 144 2.55 -3.44 -7.64
CA SER A 144 1.84 -2.27 -8.11
C SER A 144 2.22 -1.94 -9.54
N LEU A 145 1.23 -1.56 -10.33
CA LEU A 145 1.38 -1.12 -11.70
C LEU A 145 0.77 0.27 -11.82
N SER A 146 1.54 1.21 -12.34
CA SER A 146 1.09 2.58 -12.52
C SER A 146 1.21 2.98 -13.98
N TYR A 147 0.21 3.68 -14.49
CA TYR A 147 0.22 4.28 -15.83
C TYR A 147 0.13 5.78 -15.65
N ASP A 148 1.11 6.50 -16.18
CA ASP A 148 1.13 7.96 -16.23
C ASP A 148 1.05 8.43 -17.69
N ILE A 149 0.07 9.24 -17.98
CA ILE A 149 -0.09 9.89 -19.29
C ILE A 149 -0.19 11.38 -19.05
N GLY A 150 0.77 12.13 -19.57
CA GLY A 150 0.79 13.57 -19.48
C GLY A 150 0.89 14.23 -20.85
N ALA A 151 0.23 15.36 -21.03
CA ALA A 151 0.45 16.23 -22.18
C ALA A 151 0.62 17.67 -21.70
N SER A 152 1.64 18.35 -22.21
CA SER A 152 1.84 19.77 -21.96
C SER A 152 2.14 20.51 -23.25
N GLY A 153 1.62 21.72 -23.34
CA GLY A 153 1.85 22.62 -24.46
C GLY A 153 2.21 24.01 -23.98
N GLY A 154 3.10 24.66 -24.68
CA GLY A 154 3.48 26.04 -24.40
C GLY A 154 3.70 26.84 -25.67
N ALA A 155 3.37 28.12 -25.62
CA ALA A 155 3.65 29.04 -26.69
C ALA A 155 4.46 30.24 -26.17
N ASN A 156 5.54 30.56 -26.84
CA ASN A 156 6.36 31.73 -26.57
C ASN A 156 6.18 32.75 -27.70
N GLN A 157 5.91 33.97 -27.33
CA GLN A 157 5.84 35.08 -28.29
C GLN A 157 6.86 36.16 -27.94
N GLY A 158 7.74 36.48 -28.88
CA GLY A 158 8.64 37.60 -28.76
C GLY A 158 8.07 38.87 -29.41
N PHE A 159 8.13 39.99 -28.72
CA PHE A 159 7.78 41.31 -29.24
C PHE A 159 9.03 42.17 -29.29
N GLY A 160 9.35 42.73 -30.43
CA GLY A 160 10.51 43.65 -30.54
C GLY A 160 10.47 44.50 -31.79
N GLU A 161 10.72 45.80 -31.66
CA GLU A 161 10.99 46.70 -32.74
C GLU A 161 12.52 46.82 -32.91
N ILE A 162 13.03 46.44 -34.07
CA ILE A 162 14.46 46.62 -34.39
C ILE A 162 14.63 48.03 -34.94
N LYS A 163 14.94 48.99 -34.08
CA LYS A 163 15.60 50.26 -34.48
C LYS A 163 17.04 50.21 -33.97
N GLU A 164 17.93 50.61 -34.88
CA GLU A 164 19.39 50.53 -34.80
C GLU A 164 20.03 51.05 -33.49
N LYS A 165 19.80 50.66 -32.37
CA LYS A 165 20.59 50.79 -31.13
C LYS A 165 19.87 50.61 -29.80
N GLN A 166 18.59 50.28 -29.78
CA GLN A 166 17.93 49.96 -28.50
C GLN A 166 17.13 48.67 -28.68
N ILE A 167 17.62 47.59 -28.05
CA ILE A 167 16.96 46.27 -28.08
C ILE A 167 16.04 46.20 -26.86
N ASN A 168 14.80 46.67 -27.02
CA ASN A 168 13.74 46.36 -26.08
C ASN A 168 13.04 45.09 -26.57
N LYS A 169 13.37 43.95 -25.98
CA LYS A 169 12.68 42.68 -26.27
C LYS A 169 11.77 42.32 -25.11
N ALA A 170 10.50 42.23 -25.39
CA ALA A 170 9.54 41.60 -24.47
C ALA A 170 9.19 40.23 -25.03
N SER A 171 9.11 39.23 -24.20
CA SER A 171 8.63 37.91 -24.56
C SER A 171 7.58 37.45 -23.57
N GLY A 172 6.51 36.90 -24.08
CA GLY A 172 5.47 36.27 -23.29
C GLY A 172 5.47 34.75 -23.51
N SER A 173 5.32 33.97 -22.49
CA SER A 173 5.13 32.53 -22.59
C SER A 173 3.89 32.10 -21.86
N PHE A 174 3.16 31.20 -22.48
CA PHE A 174 2.03 30.49 -21.84
C PHE A 174 2.30 29.00 -21.91
N SER A 175 2.02 28.30 -20.82
CA SER A 175 2.07 26.84 -20.80
C SER A 175 0.82 26.30 -20.10
N ALA A 176 0.31 25.21 -20.62
CA ALA A 176 -0.75 24.44 -20.01
C ALA A 176 -0.41 22.96 -20.12
N GLY A 177 -0.77 22.20 -19.11
CA GLY A 177 -0.56 20.76 -19.09
C GLY A 177 -1.67 20.04 -18.35
N PHE A 178 -1.87 18.80 -18.68
CA PHE A 178 -2.69 17.87 -17.93
C PHE A 178 -1.96 16.54 -17.79
N GLY A 179 -2.26 15.81 -16.70
CA GLY A 179 -1.74 14.48 -16.45
C GLY A 179 -2.82 13.61 -15.82
N ILE A 180 -2.82 12.35 -16.19
CA ILE A 180 -3.65 11.32 -15.58
C ILE A 180 -2.70 10.20 -15.16
N VAL A 181 -2.75 9.85 -13.87
CA VAL A 181 -2.03 8.72 -13.30
C VAL A 181 -3.06 7.73 -12.80
N THR A 182 -3.02 6.53 -13.31
CA THR A 182 -3.82 5.41 -12.82
C THR A 182 -2.88 4.36 -12.26
N SER A 183 -3.11 3.90 -11.04
CA SER A 183 -2.33 2.82 -10.45
C SER A 183 -3.23 1.75 -9.87
N GLU A 184 -2.79 0.52 -10.01
CA GLU A 184 -3.39 -0.67 -9.44
C GLU A 184 -2.35 -1.34 -8.57
N SER A 185 -2.74 -1.80 -7.39
CA SER A 185 -1.90 -2.60 -6.51
C SER A 185 -2.64 -3.84 -6.07
N GLU A 186 -1.90 -4.93 -5.98
CA GLU A 186 -2.39 -6.24 -5.61
C GLU A 186 -1.42 -6.87 -4.61
N GLU A 187 -1.96 -7.42 -3.53
CA GLU A 187 -1.22 -8.19 -2.57
C GLU A 187 -1.18 -9.66 -3.02
N GLU A 188 0.03 -10.20 -3.19
CA GLU A 188 0.22 -11.57 -3.69
C GLU A 188 0.51 -12.58 -2.59
N TYR A 189 0.99 -12.12 -1.45
CA TYR A 189 1.38 -12.96 -0.32
C TYR A 189 1.23 -12.21 1.00
N ASN A 190 0.66 -12.87 2.00
CA ASN A 190 0.58 -12.31 3.35
C ASN A 190 0.47 -13.42 4.40
N LEU A 191 0.78 -13.08 5.64
CA LEU A 191 0.45 -13.86 6.82
C LEU A 191 -0.83 -13.30 7.42
N ILE A 192 -1.92 -14.07 7.32
CA ILE A 192 -3.26 -13.67 7.76
C ILE A 192 -3.87 -14.83 8.55
N ASP A 193 -4.43 -14.57 9.70
CA ASP A 193 -5.29 -15.54 10.41
C ASP A 193 -6.60 -15.71 9.61
N ILE A 194 -6.57 -16.58 8.60
CA ILE A 194 -7.70 -16.75 7.68
C ILE A 194 -8.80 -17.64 8.23
N ASN A 195 -8.46 -18.49 9.18
CA ASN A 195 -9.39 -19.42 9.81
C ASN A 195 -9.84 -18.98 11.22
N SER A 196 -9.37 -17.80 11.67
CA SER A 196 -9.70 -17.17 12.96
C SER A 196 -9.37 -18.02 14.18
N ASP A 197 -8.25 -18.74 14.13
CA ASP A 197 -7.75 -19.51 15.26
C ASP A 197 -6.74 -18.76 16.14
N GLY A 198 -6.35 -17.57 15.72
CA GLY A 198 -5.40 -16.70 16.41
C GLY A 198 -3.96 -16.87 15.93
N LEU A 199 -3.71 -17.73 14.95
CA LEU A 199 -2.40 -17.96 14.35
C LEU A 199 -2.34 -17.35 12.93
N PRO A 200 -1.27 -16.63 12.57
CA PRO A 200 -1.14 -16.12 11.22
C PRO A 200 -0.82 -17.24 10.22
N ASP A 201 -1.75 -17.51 9.31
CA ASP A 201 -1.62 -18.49 8.25
C ASP A 201 -0.85 -17.94 7.06
N LYS A 202 -0.22 -18.81 6.30
CA LYS A 202 0.49 -18.50 5.07
C LYS A 202 -0.50 -18.48 3.90
N VAL A 203 -0.74 -17.31 3.33
CA VAL A 203 -1.73 -17.12 2.27
C VAL A 203 -1.07 -16.48 1.06
N TRP A 204 -1.26 -17.04 -0.11
CA TRP A 204 -0.72 -16.48 -1.36
C TRP A 204 -1.66 -16.67 -2.54
N LYS A 205 -1.55 -15.76 -3.49
CA LYS A 205 -2.29 -15.84 -4.74
C LYS A 205 -1.72 -16.95 -5.62
N ASP A 206 -2.60 -17.78 -6.18
CA ASP A 206 -2.27 -18.85 -7.11
C ASP A 206 -3.29 -18.89 -8.26
N GLY A 207 -2.92 -18.27 -9.38
CA GLY A 207 -3.82 -18.06 -10.51
C GLY A 207 -4.99 -17.15 -10.15
N ASP A 208 -6.22 -17.64 -10.36
CA ASP A 208 -7.46 -16.90 -10.07
C ASP A 208 -7.99 -17.16 -8.64
N GLY A 209 -7.20 -17.77 -7.77
CA GLY A 209 -7.59 -18.08 -6.41
C GLY A 209 -6.46 -17.83 -5.41
N ILE A 210 -6.69 -18.24 -4.17
CA ILE A 210 -5.66 -18.25 -3.15
C ILE A 210 -5.36 -19.67 -2.69
N THR A 211 -4.10 -19.87 -2.28
CA THR A 211 -3.62 -21.07 -1.61
C THR A 211 -3.23 -20.71 -0.19
N VAL A 212 -3.55 -21.59 0.73
CA VAL A 212 -3.36 -21.41 2.17
C VAL A 212 -2.59 -22.58 2.75
N ALA A 213 -1.61 -22.30 3.58
CA ALA A 213 -1.00 -23.27 4.49
C ALA A 213 -1.30 -22.82 5.92
N LEU A 214 -2.11 -23.59 6.62
CA LEU A 214 -2.54 -23.28 7.97
C LEU A 214 -1.38 -23.39 8.96
N ASN A 215 -1.29 -22.44 9.85
CA ASN A 215 -0.32 -22.44 10.93
C ASN A 215 -0.79 -23.35 12.08
N THR A 216 0.08 -24.21 12.53
CA THR A 216 -0.21 -25.17 13.63
C THR A 216 0.42 -24.77 14.96
N GLY A 217 1.02 -23.56 15.02
CA GLY A 217 1.76 -23.05 16.18
C GLY A 217 3.21 -23.53 16.27
N ASN A 218 3.63 -24.45 15.40
CA ASN A 218 5.01 -24.95 15.32
C ASN A 218 5.48 -25.19 13.87
N GLY A 219 4.77 -24.72 12.89
CA GLY A 219 4.99 -24.84 11.47
C GLY A 219 3.71 -24.71 10.69
N PHE A 220 3.76 -24.96 9.39
CA PHE A 220 2.60 -24.88 8.50
C PHE A 220 2.21 -26.27 8.01
N ASP A 221 0.91 -26.48 7.86
CA ASP A 221 0.36 -27.67 7.21
C ASP A 221 0.57 -27.64 5.70
N GLU A 222 0.31 -28.78 5.04
CA GLU A 222 0.34 -28.89 3.59
C GLU A 222 -0.61 -27.87 2.94
N PRO A 223 -0.15 -27.18 1.88
CA PRO A 223 -0.95 -26.15 1.21
C PRO A 223 -2.25 -26.67 0.63
N ILE A 224 -3.32 -25.93 0.81
CA ILE A 224 -4.64 -26.21 0.25
C ILE A 224 -5.17 -25.02 -0.54
N SER A 225 -5.92 -25.30 -1.63
CA SER A 225 -6.63 -24.25 -2.36
C SER A 225 -7.86 -23.80 -1.57
N TRP A 226 -7.94 -22.49 -1.26
CA TRP A 226 -9.06 -21.92 -0.52
C TRP A 226 -10.15 -21.47 -1.48
N LYS A 227 -11.30 -22.11 -1.40
CA LYS A 227 -12.38 -21.88 -2.34
C LYS A 227 -13.19 -20.64 -2.02
N GLY A 228 -13.54 -19.87 -3.06
CA GLY A 228 -14.42 -18.71 -2.94
C GLY A 228 -13.71 -17.41 -2.60
N VAL A 229 -12.39 -17.42 -2.47
CA VAL A 229 -11.54 -16.23 -2.28
C VAL A 229 -10.62 -16.12 -3.49
N ASN A 230 -10.65 -14.99 -4.18
CA ASN A 230 -9.94 -14.82 -5.46
C ASN A 230 -8.72 -13.92 -5.35
N ALA A 231 -8.62 -13.15 -4.27
CA ALA A 231 -7.52 -12.23 -4.02
C ALA A 231 -7.32 -12.04 -2.51
N LEU A 232 -6.23 -11.42 -2.10
CA LEU A 232 -5.96 -11.02 -0.71
C LEU A 232 -6.40 -9.58 -0.49
N SER A 233 -5.82 -8.68 -1.26
CA SER A 233 -6.17 -7.27 -1.27
C SER A 233 -5.85 -6.68 -2.63
N GLU A 234 -6.75 -5.87 -3.15
CA GLU A 234 -6.56 -5.10 -4.38
C GLU A 234 -6.99 -3.66 -4.15
N SER A 235 -6.26 -2.74 -4.73
CA SER A 235 -6.67 -1.34 -4.72
C SER A 235 -6.38 -0.68 -6.07
N ALA A 236 -7.25 0.27 -6.43
CA ALA A 236 -7.09 1.10 -7.61
C ALA A 236 -7.10 2.57 -7.22
N SER A 237 -6.20 3.35 -7.81
CA SER A 237 -6.19 4.78 -7.65
C SER A 237 -6.11 5.49 -9.00
N THR A 238 -6.80 6.62 -9.10
CA THR A 238 -6.73 7.51 -10.25
C THR A 238 -6.47 8.92 -9.76
N SER A 239 -5.48 9.58 -10.35
CA SER A 239 -5.14 10.96 -10.05
C SER A 239 -5.14 11.76 -11.34
N GLU A 240 -5.87 12.86 -11.35
CA GLU A 240 -5.94 13.80 -12.45
C GLU A 240 -5.29 15.12 -12.04
N SER A 241 -4.47 15.69 -12.92
CA SER A 241 -3.84 16.98 -12.68
C SER A 241 -3.95 17.88 -13.90
N ALA A 242 -4.20 19.17 -13.66
CA ALA A 242 -4.13 20.18 -14.70
C ALA A 242 -3.39 21.41 -14.16
N ASN A 243 -2.55 22.00 -15.00
CA ASN A 243 -1.79 23.20 -14.64
C ASN A 243 -1.78 24.21 -15.80
N ALA A 244 -1.70 25.48 -15.47
CA ALA A 244 -1.50 26.57 -16.43
C ALA A 244 -0.55 27.62 -15.85
N ALA A 245 0.36 28.13 -16.65
CA ALA A 245 1.30 29.16 -16.24
C ALA A 245 1.49 30.21 -17.34
N PHE A 246 1.69 31.46 -16.95
CA PHE A 246 1.99 32.58 -17.84
C PHE A 246 3.24 33.28 -17.35
N THR A 247 4.16 33.59 -18.24
CA THR A 247 5.38 34.36 -17.93
C THR A 247 5.56 35.48 -18.95
N LEU A 248 5.76 36.70 -18.47
CA LEU A 248 6.13 37.87 -19.25
C LEU A 248 7.56 38.26 -18.90
N THR A 249 8.43 38.32 -19.90
CA THR A 249 9.81 38.80 -19.73
C THR A 249 10.00 40.07 -20.52
N ILE A 250 10.47 41.13 -19.86
CA ILE A 250 10.79 42.42 -20.49
C ILE A 250 12.29 42.63 -20.32
N ASN A 251 13.02 42.69 -21.45
CA ASN A 251 14.44 42.96 -21.47
C ASN A 251 14.68 44.43 -21.81
N ILE A 252 15.21 45.17 -20.86
CA ILE A 252 15.70 46.56 -21.03
C ILE A 252 17.24 46.47 -21.07
N PRO A 253 17.95 47.40 -21.75
CA PRO A 253 19.39 47.26 -22.06
C PRO A 253 20.33 46.99 -20.86
N VAL A 254 19.87 47.19 -19.66
CA VAL A 254 20.66 46.98 -18.40
C VAL A 254 19.95 46.02 -17.42
N ILE A 255 18.64 45.79 -17.60
CA ILE A 255 17.83 45.03 -16.60
C ILE A 255 16.82 44.14 -17.34
N SER A 256 16.77 42.87 -16.95
CA SER A 256 15.68 41.94 -17.34
C SER A 256 14.67 41.82 -16.25
N ILE A 257 13.43 42.19 -16.52
CA ILE A 257 12.31 42.04 -15.60
C ILE A 257 11.51 40.80 -16.03
N LYS A 258 11.45 39.79 -15.17
CA LYS A 258 10.66 38.59 -15.39
C LYS A 258 9.46 38.60 -14.45
N ILE A 259 8.28 38.71 -15.00
CA ILE A 259 7.00 38.59 -14.28
C ILE A 259 6.44 37.21 -14.59
N SER A 260 6.43 36.32 -13.61
CA SER A 260 5.80 35.00 -13.74
C SER A 260 4.55 35.04 -12.91
N THR A 261 3.40 34.85 -13.53
CA THR A 261 2.16 34.57 -12.88
C THR A 261 1.79 33.13 -13.14
N ASN A 262 1.79 32.35 -12.08
CA ASN A 262 1.14 31.04 -12.09
C ASN A 262 -0.27 31.30 -11.53
N PRO A 263 -1.33 31.39 -12.35
CA PRO A 263 -2.65 31.74 -11.87
C PRO A 263 -3.26 30.71 -10.91
N GLY A 264 -2.48 29.76 -10.44
CA GLY A 264 -2.87 28.84 -9.37
C GLY A 264 -3.97 27.85 -9.76
N ALA A 265 -4.24 27.73 -11.05
CA ALA A 265 -5.14 26.71 -11.54
C ALA A 265 -4.40 25.38 -11.71
N SER A 266 -3.79 24.89 -10.63
CA SER A 266 -3.46 23.48 -10.53
C SER A 266 -4.61 22.84 -9.75
N THR A 267 -5.41 22.06 -10.42
CA THR A 267 -6.37 21.17 -9.78
C THR A 267 -5.80 19.77 -9.83
N SER A 268 -5.70 19.12 -8.69
CA SER A 268 -5.45 17.69 -8.62
C SER A 268 -6.63 17.04 -7.92
N HIS A 269 -7.17 16.02 -8.52
CA HIS A 269 -8.17 15.17 -7.94
C HIS A 269 -7.62 13.74 -7.91
N SER A 270 -7.59 13.12 -6.75
CA SER A 270 -7.16 11.73 -6.62
C SER A 270 -8.21 10.92 -5.87
N ILE A 271 -8.54 9.78 -6.41
CA ILE A 271 -9.42 8.79 -5.79
C ILE A 271 -8.59 7.53 -5.60
N ASN A 272 -8.54 7.03 -4.37
CA ASN A 272 -7.96 5.74 -4.05
C ASN A 272 -9.05 4.92 -3.36
N ARG A 273 -9.28 3.71 -3.84
CA ARG A 273 -10.26 2.79 -3.27
C ARG A 273 -9.74 1.36 -3.23
N PRO A 274 -9.97 0.61 -2.17
CA PRO A 274 -9.84 -0.82 -2.19
C PRO A 274 -10.95 -1.40 -3.09
N THR A 275 -10.57 -2.23 -4.06
CA THR A 275 -11.51 -2.94 -4.95
C THR A 275 -11.87 -4.29 -4.40
N TYR A 276 -10.96 -4.87 -3.61
CA TYR A 276 -11.11 -6.15 -2.94
C TYR A 276 -10.37 -6.14 -1.60
N SER A 277 -10.97 -6.66 -0.55
CA SER A 277 -10.32 -6.83 0.76
C SER A 277 -10.99 -7.94 1.57
N LEU A 278 -10.22 -8.52 2.48
CA LEU A 278 -10.70 -9.45 3.49
C LEU A 278 -10.85 -8.68 4.81
N GLN A 279 -12.06 -8.59 5.35
CA GLN A 279 -12.37 -7.88 6.58
C GLN A 279 -13.51 -8.54 7.32
N ASP A 280 -13.47 -8.60 8.64
CA ASP A 280 -14.62 -8.96 9.45
C ASP A 280 -15.60 -7.78 9.51
N VAL A 281 -16.66 -7.85 8.69
CA VAL A 281 -17.64 -6.77 8.54
C VAL A 281 -18.77 -6.87 9.56
N ASP A 282 -19.15 -8.09 9.96
CA ASP A 282 -20.28 -8.29 10.87
C ASP A 282 -19.86 -8.56 12.34
N GLY A 283 -18.56 -8.60 12.62
CA GLY A 283 -18.01 -8.72 13.97
C GLY A 283 -18.09 -10.15 14.52
N ASP A 284 -18.17 -11.15 13.65
CA ASP A 284 -18.22 -12.55 14.05
C ASP A 284 -16.84 -13.18 14.29
N GLY A 285 -15.77 -12.43 13.94
CA GLY A 285 -14.39 -12.84 14.09
C GLY A 285 -13.82 -13.58 12.88
N TYR A 286 -14.58 -13.70 11.77
CA TYR A 286 -14.11 -14.29 10.53
C TYR A 286 -13.94 -13.24 9.44
N LEU A 287 -13.03 -13.50 8.51
CA LEU A 287 -12.79 -12.61 7.41
C LEU A 287 -13.85 -12.78 6.32
N ASP A 288 -14.64 -11.73 6.10
CA ASP A 288 -15.57 -11.61 4.99
C ASP A 288 -14.89 -11.05 3.75
N ILE A 289 -15.47 -11.33 2.58
CA ILE A 289 -15.01 -10.77 1.32
C ILE A 289 -15.77 -9.46 1.07
N VAL A 290 -15.01 -8.38 0.91
CA VAL A 290 -15.54 -7.05 0.56
C VAL A 290 -15.07 -6.70 -0.85
N GLU A 291 -16.02 -6.53 -1.78
CA GLU A 291 -15.77 -6.20 -3.17
C GLU A 291 -16.43 -4.86 -3.53
N SER A 292 -15.72 -4.01 -4.28
CA SER A 292 -16.22 -2.71 -4.75
C SER A 292 -15.73 -2.43 -6.17
N GLU A 293 -16.47 -2.87 -7.17
CA GLU A 293 -16.15 -2.58 -8.58
C GLU A 293 -16.42 -1.11 -8.94
N LYS A 294 -17.38 -0.46 -8.28
CA LYS A 294 -17.78 0.94 -8.51
C LYS A 294 -17.91 1.68 -7.21
N GLU A 295 -17.72 3.00 -7.21
CA GLU A 295 -17.84 3.86 -6.03
C GLU A 295 -19.18 3.76 -5.29
N SER A 296 -20.24 3.40 -6.00
CA SER A 296 -21.60 3.31 -5.44
C SER A 296 -22.03 1.89 -5.07
N GLU A 297 -21.17 0.90 -5.29
CA GLU A 297 -21.49 -0.51 -5.07
C GLU A 297 -20.49 -1.13 -4.09
N LEU A 298 -21.02 -1.64 -3.01
CA LEU A 298 -20.28 -2.46 -2.05
C LEU A 298 -20.98 -3.80 -1.92
N LYS A 299 -20.27 -4.87 -2.22
CA LYS A 299 -20.75 -6.23 -2.07
C LYS A 299 -19.97 -6.91 -0.94
N VAL A 300 -20.68 -7.49 0.00
CA VAL A 300 -20.10 -8.26 1.10
C VAL A 300 -20.56 -9.70 0.96
N THR A 301 -19.59 -10.61 0.91
CA THR A 301 -19.85 -12.05 0.96
C THR A 301 -19.34 -12.56 2.30
N ARG A 302 -20.26 -12.97 3.16
CA ARG A 302 -19.91 -13.42 4.50
C ARG A 302 -19.19 -14.74 4.48
N SER A 303 -18.24 -14.89 5.39
CA SER A 303 -17.55 -16.13 5.64
C SER A 303 -18.53 -17.23 6.03
N ALA A 304 -18.34 -18.42 5.47
CA ALA A 304 -19.08 -19.62 5.87
C ALA A 304 -18.22 -20.54 6.76
N ILE A 305 -17.08 -20.06 7.22
CA ILE A 305 -16.14 -20.82 8.04
C ILE A 305 -16.62 -20.78 9.47
N GLY A 306 -16.63 -21.93 10.16
CA GLY A 306 -16.77 -22.01 11.59
C GLY A 306 -15.40 -22.01 12.26
N ARG A 307 -15.31 -21.54 13.50
CA ARG A 307 -14.04 -21.46 14.22
C ARG A 307 -13.32 -22.81 14.26
N THR A 308 -12.06 -22.80 13.95
CA THR A 308 -11.17 -23.95 13.96
C THR A 308 -10.42 -24.06 15.31
N ASN A 309 -9.72 -25.16 15.52
CA ASN A 309 -8.84 -25.43 16.68
C ASN A 309 -9.52 -25.36 18.04
N MET A 310 -10.85 -25.56 18.12
CA MET A 310 -11.55 -25.68 19.37
C MET A 310 -11.54 -27.12 19.89
N LEU A 311 -11.30 -27.29 21.19
CA LEU A 311 -11.30 -28.61 21.82
C LEU A 311 -12.68 -29.28 21.68
N LYS A 312 -12.76 -30.35 20.90
CA LYS A 312 -14.02 -31.06 20.62
C LYS A 312 -14.36 -32.12 21.65
N SER A 313 -13.37 -32.90 22.03
CA SER A 313 -13.56 -33.97 23.01
C SER A 313 -12.26 -34.32 23.70
N VAL A 314 -12.40 -34.82 24.91
CA VAL A 314 -11.32 -35.39 25.73
C VAL A 314 -11.76 -36.75 26.20
N THR A 315 -10.99 -37.79 25.92
CA THR A 315 -11.18 -39.13 26.50
C THR A 315 -10.13 -39.37 27.57
N ASN A 316 -10.55 -39.66 28.77
CA ASN A 316 -9.64 -39.98 29.86
C ASN A 316 -9.13 -41.43 29.80
N SER A 317 -8.14 -41.75 30.60
CA SER A 317 -7.53 -43.09 30.60
C SER A 317 -8.45 -44.22 31.11
N LEU A 318 -9.60 -43.89 31.67
CA LEU A 318 -10.61 -44.84 32.15
C LEU A 318 -11.75 -45.02 31.16
N GLY A 319 -11.72 -44.40 29.98
CA GLY A 319 -12.72 -44.50 28.95
C GLY A 319 -13.80 -43.42 28.99
N GLY A 320 -13.89 -42.65 30.06
CA GLY A 320 -14.85 -41.53 30.14
C GLY A 320 -14.52 -40.44 29.14
N THR A 321 -15.53 -39.91 28.46
CA THR A 321 -15.40 -38.89 27.41
C THR A 321 -16.17 -37.62 27.76
N PHE A 322 -15.53 -36.47 27.55
CA PHE A 322 -16.11 -35.14 27.61
C PHE A 322 -16.19 -34.58 26.20
N THR A 323 -17.39 -34.30 25.72
CA THR A 323 -17.61 -33.64 24.42
C THR A 323 -18.10 -32.22 24.65
N LEU A 324 -17.49 -31.26 23.97
CA LEU A 324 -17.78 -29.85 24.11
C LEU A 324 -18.41 -29.33 22.82
N ASP A 325 -19.53 -28.61 22.97
CA ASP A 325 -20.13 -27.84 21.88
C ASP A 325 -19.98 -26.35 22.16
N TYR A 326 -19.90 -25.59 21.08
CA TYR A 326 -19.68 -24.16 21.11
C TYR A 326 -20.73 -23.43 20.29
N ALA A 327 -21.04 -22.21 20.70
CA ALA A 327 -21.91 -21.30 19.98
C ALA A 327 -21.29 -19.90 19.96
N HIS A 328 -21.50 -19.19 18.88
CA HIS A 328 -21.10 -17.80 18.76
C HIS A 328 -22.16 -16.90 19.39
N THR A 329 -21.76 -15.94 20.21
CA THR A 329 -22.69 -14.94 20.77
C THR A 329 -23.07 -13.94 19.69
N THR A 330 -24.33 -13.53 19.61
CA THR A 330 -24.75 -12.51 18.65
C THR A 330 -24.17 -11.15 19.03
N PRO A 331 -23.48 -10.46 18.12
CA PRO A 331 -23.01 -9.11 18.34
C PRO A 331 -24.15 -8.15 18.69
N THR A 332 -23.90 -7.26 19.64
CA THR A 332 -24.86 -6.23 20.06
C THR A 332 -24.17 -4.87 20.12
N TYR A 333 -24.94 -3.76 20.16
CA TYR A 333 -24.35 -2.44 20.29
C TYR A 333 -23.42 -2.27 21.50
N GLY A 334 -23.73 -2.93 22.62
CA GLY A 334 -22.89 -2.90 23.84
C GLY A 334 -21.73 -3.92 23.82
N LEU A 335 -21.78 -4.90 22.91
CA LEU A 335 -20.75 -5.91 22.70
C LEU A 335 -20.65 -6.14 21.18
N PRO A 336 -19.99 -5.25 20.44
CA PRO A 336 -19.98 -5.29 18.96
C PRO A 336 -19.22 -6.50 18.39
N GLY A 337 -18.26 -7.06 19.14
CA GLY A 337 -17.61 -8.31 18.77
C GLY A 337 -18.34 -9.51 19.37
N GLY A 338 -18.71 -10.47 18.54
CA GLY A 338 -19.18 -11.77 19.02
C GLY A 338 -18.03 -12.54 19.68
N LYS A 339 -18.40 -13.47 20.57
CA LYS A 339 -17.44 -14.39 21.20
C LYS A 339 -17.91 -15.82 21.08
N TRP A 340 -17.00 -16.72 20.83
CA TRP A 340 -17.25 -18.14 20.95
C TRP A 340 -17.30 -18.52 22.45
N VAL A 341 -18.37 -19.17 22.82
CA VAL A 341 -18.60 -19.65 24.20
C VAL A 341 -18.95 -21.12 24.16
N MET A 342 -18.56 -21.85 25.19
CA MET A 342 -18.99 -23.23 25.35
C MET A 342 -20.50 -23.24 25.60
N SER A 343 -21.24 -23.88 24.71
CA SER A 343 -22.70 -23.96 24.74
C SER A 343 -23.22 -25.24 25.41
N ALA A 344 -22.45 -26.32 25.33
CA ALA A 344 -22.79 -27.58 25.97
C ALA A 344 -21.53 -28.36 26.36
N LEU A 345 -21.64 -29.12 27.43
CA LEU A 345 -20.71 -30.16 27.85
C LEU A 345 -21.49 -31.46 28.03
N ILE A 346 -21.13 -32.45 27.25
CA ILE A 346 -21.69 -33.79 27.32
C ILE A 346 -20.66 -34.69 27.98
N VAL A 347 -21.05 -35.40 29.00
CA VAL A 347 -20.18 -36.31 29.75
C VAL A 347 -20.69 -37.72 29.55
N ASP A 348 -19.82 -38.59 29.06
CA ASP A 348 -20.01 -40.02 28.97
C ASP A 348 -19.01 -40.69 29.90
N ASP A 349 -19.49 -41.50 30.86
CA ASP A 349 -18.65 -42.16 31.86
C ASP A 349 -17.92 -43.40 31.30
N GLY A 350 -18.26 -43.82 30.09
CA GLY A 350 -17.64 -44.96 29.41
C GLY A 350 -18.09 -46.32 29.91
N ILE A 351 -19.27 -46.40 30.61
CA ILE A 351 -19.84 -47.64 31.14
C ILE A 351 -21.04 -48.07 30.31
#